data_7743b50ecc129166fc26b9ad95f84d25
#
_entry.id   7743b50ecc129166fc26b9ad95f84d25
#
_cell.length_a   1.000
_cell.length_b   1.000
_cell.length_c   1.000
_cell.angle_alpha   90.00
_cell.angle_beta   90.00
_cell.angle_gamma   90.00
#
_symmetry.space_group_name_H-M   'P 1'
#
loop_
_entity.id
_entity.type
_entity.pdbx_description
1 polymer ?
#
loop_
_entity_poly.entity_id
_entity_poly.type
_entity_poly.pdbx_seq_one_letter_code
_entity_poly.pdbx_strand_id
1 'polypeptide(L)'
;MKAFRTLALALLTLSVTSVAYSQDAFTAGTWTKVTAAPPSPVAHMLALTDGSILVNSFFFTTHTDSWYRLVPDNKGSYVNGSWHAAGSAPAGYNPLYFGSAVLPGGNVVIMGGEYNNGSPVWTTLGAMYHPKTNQWTKVPAPANWTTIGDAQTVILPNGKLMLANCCTSESAILHVGTTLTWTPTGTGKADVNDEEGWLLMPNGNVLTVDADNGANPSTYEIYNTAAGTWSSGGSLPVLLQDPSSLEIGPMLLRPDGTVFAAGGTTSNAIYHTSTGTWTTAPQFGSGLDMADAPAALLPSGNLLLSTSPGVFNNGVKFFEWDGTAFHGVPGLPDSTTTTSYQGNMVCLPSGQIMFTDFSSGVYVYTPKGTYNSSWQPTITSLAATITHGSLNNVVKGTQLNGLSQCAAYGDDNQAASNFPLVRITNNTSGHVVYARTHNFSTMGVATGSTVVSAQFDVTAGTELGASKVVVVANGIPSAPSTVTIN
;
A
#
# COMPACT_ATOMS: atom_id res chain seq x y z
N MET A 1 -74.53 27.78 -43.67
CA MET A 1 -74.40 27.52 -42.21
C MET A 1 -73.21 26.58 -42.01
N LYS A 2 -72.06 27.09 -41.60
CA LYS A 2 -70.90 26.31 -41.32
C LYS A 2 -70.75 26.19 -39.80
N ALA A 3 -70.76 24.98 -39.28
CA ALA A 3 -70.60 24.67 -37.86
C ALA A 3 -69.11 24.69 -37.53
N PHE A 4 -68.68 25.51 -36.61
CA PHE A 4 -67.35 25.47 -35.98
C PHE A 4 -67.35 24.43 -34.88
N ARG A 5 -66.44 23.45 -34.99
CA ARG A 5 -66.11 22.51 -33.88
C ARG A 5 -64.91 23.04 -33.15
N THR A 6 -65.09 23.40 -31.90
CA THR A 6 -64.06 23.81 -30.97
C THR A 6 -63.37 22.57 -30.41
N LEU A 7 -62.06 22.44 -30.65
CA LEU A 7 -61.20 21.36 -30.12
C LEU A 7 -60.61 21.86 -28.80
N ALA A 8 -60.97 21.26 -27.69
CA ALA A 8 -60.36 21.56 -26.35
C ALA A 8 -59.10 20.74 -26.22
N LEU A 9 -57.95 21.44 -26.12
CA LEU A 9 -56.63 20.87 -25.85
C LEU A 9 -56.45 20.74 -24.31
N ALA A 10 -56.46 19.54 -23.79
CA ALA A 10 -56.13 19.27 -22.38
C ALA A 10 -54.60 19.26 -22.22
N LEU A 11 -54.04 20.24 -21.55
CA LEU A 11 -52.63 20.22 -21.12
C LEU A 11 -52.47 19.28 -19.92
N LEU A 12 -51.79 18.19 -20.09
CA LEU A 12 -51.36 17.31 -19.02
C LEU A 12 -50.02 17.88 -18.47
N THR A 13 -50.04 18.51 -17.33
CA THR A 13 -48.83 18.93 -16.61
C THR A 13 -48.24 17.72 -15.90
N LEU A 14 -47.15 17.15 -16.44
CA LEU A 14 -46.32 16.20 -15.71
C LEU A 14 -45.52 16.96 -14.65
N SER A 15 -45.88 16.78 -13.38
CA SER A 15 -45.05 17.22 -12.25
C SER A 15 -43.88 16.25 -12.10
N VAL A 16 -42.70 16.65 -12.54
CA VAL A 16 -41.45 15.95 -12.23
C VAL A 16 -41.08 16.29 -10.79
N THR A 17 -41.37 15.38 -9.86
CA THR A 17 -40.81 15.46 -8.51
C THR A 17 -39.33 15.11 -8.59
N SER A 18 -38.48 16.12 -8.54
CA SER A 18 -37.02 15.92 -8.32
C SER A 18 -36.85 15.38 -6.90
N VAL A 19 -36.47 14.12 -6.78
CA VAL A 19 -35.94 13.58 -5.52
C VAL A 19 -34.57 14.23 -5.37
N ALA A 20 -34.47 15.24 -4.52
CA ALA A 20 -33.21 15.78 -4.08
C ALA A 20 -32.55 14.71 -3.17
N TYR A 21 -31.61 13.96 -3.71
CA TYR A 21 -30.66 13.23 -2.89
C TYR A 21 -29.84 14.29 -2.14
N SER A 22 -29.99 14.38 -0.83
CA SER A 22 -29.03 15.09 -0.01
C SER A 22 -27.71 14.32 -0.13
N GLN A 23 -26.76 14.81 -0.90
CA GLN A 23 -25.38 14.40 -0.73
C GLN A 23 -25.02 14.81 0.70
N ASP A 24 -24.78 13.82 1.56
CA ASP A 24 -24.17 14.10 2.86
C ASP A 24 -22.87 14.87 2.59
N ALA A 25 -22.72 16.02 3.25
CA ALA A 25 -21.55 16.85 3.05
C ALA A 25 -20.32 16.04 3.44
N PHE A 26 -19.34 15.90 2.52
CA PHE A 26 -18.06 15.22 2.80
C PHE A 26 -17.45 15.78 4.10
N THR A 27 -17.04 14.89 4.98
CA THR A 27 -16.34 15.24 6.21
C THR A 27 -14.97 14.61 6.19
N ALA A 28 -13.94 15.43 6.10
CA ALA A 28 -12.55 14.98 6.14
C ALA A 28 -12.22 14.28 7.46
N GLY A 29 -11.28 13.33 7.39
CA GLY A 29 -10.65 12.78 8.57
C GLY A 29 -9.76 13.80 9.30
N THR A 30 -9.03 13.36 10.30
CA THR A 30 -8.18 14.21 11.14
C THR A 30 -6.79 13.62 11.30
N TRP A 31 -5.78 14.48 11.29
CA TRP A 31 -4.40 14.13 11.62
C TRP A 31 -4.15 14.22 13.11
N THR A 32 -3.42 13.24 13.64
CA THR A 32 -2.91 13.26 15.02
C THR A 32 -1.43 12.86 15.00
N LYS A 33 -0.57 13.70 15.57
CA LYS A 33 0.85 13.39 15.68
C LYS A 33 1.09 12.24 16.66
N VAL A 34 2.00 11.32 16.32
CA VAL A 34 2.47 10.29 17.25
C VAL A 34 3.12 10.97 18.45
N THR A 35 2.70 10.60 19.68
CA THR A 35 3.07 11.29 20.91
C THR A 35 4.57 11.20 21.20
N ALA A 36 5.14 10.00 21.05
CA ALA A 36 6.58 9.80 21.19
C ALA A 36 7.28 10.14 19.86
N ALA A 37 8.20 11.09 19.88
CA ALA A 37 9.01 11.39 18.71
C ALA A 37 9.87 10.16 18.31
N PRO A 38 10.05 9.88 17.00
CA PRO A 38 10.99 8.87 16.56
C PRO A 38 12.42 9.26 16.97
N PRO A 39 13.32 8.27 17.17
CA PRO A 39 14.72 8.54 17.54
C PRO A 39 15.50 9.33 16.48
N SER A 40 15.04 9.33 15.24
CA SER A 40 15.60 10.10 14.11
C SER A 40 14.49 10.37 13.08
N PRO A 41 14.68 11.28 12.12
CA PRO A 41 13.76 11.47 11.00
C PRO A 41 13.46 10.16 10.28
N VAL A 42 12.23 10.02 9.78
CA VAL A 42 11.70 8.81 9.16
C VAL A 42 11.47 9.08 7.67
N ALA A 43 12.02 8.24 6.82
CA ALA A 43 11.79 8.30 5.38
C ALA A 43 10.77 7.25 4.93
N HIS A 44 11.09 5.97 5.00
CA HIS A 44 10.23 4.88 4.53
C HIS A 44 9.63 4.08 5.69
N MET A 45 8.40 3.60 5.50
CA MET A 45 7.65 2.84 6.51
C MET A 45 7.07 1.56 5.91
N LEU A 46 7.11 0.48 6.68
CA LEU A 46 6.53 -0.83 6.33
C LEU A 46 5.71 -1.38 7.50
N ALA A 47 4.46 -1.75 7.26
CA ALA A 47 3.69 -2.52 8.23
C ALA A 47 4.25 -3.94 8.33
N LEU A 48 4.49 -4.44 9.54
CA LEU A 48 4.94 -5.81 9.78
C LEU A 48 3.76 -6.72 10.12
N THR A 49 3.98 -8.01 9.97
CA THR A 49 2.94 -9.03 10.22
C THR A 49 2.59 -9.23 11.69
N ASP A 50 3.29 -8.55 12.60
CA ASP A 50 2.99 -8.45 14.04
C ASP A 50 2.32 -7.12 14.42
N GLY A 51 1.87 -6.34 13.43
CA GLY A 51 1.21 -5.07 13.61
C GLY A 51 2.14 -3.90 13.96
N SER A 52 3.44 -4.09 14.14
CA SER A 52 4.38 -2.97 14.30
C SER A 52 4.72 -2.34 12.95
N ILE A 53 5.26 -1.12 12.97
CA ILE A 53 5.70 -0.40 11.77
C ILE A 53 7.22 -0.29 11.80
N LEU A 54 7.88 -0.90 10.82
CA LEU A 54 9.31 -0.78 10.59
C LEU A 54 9.59 0.51 9.83
N VAL A 55 10.58 1.28 10.28
CA VAL A 55 10.96 2.54 9.65
C VAL A 55 12.46 2.61 9.47
N ASN A 56 12.91 3.19 8.35
CA ASN A 56 14.31 3.56 8.21
C ASN A 56 14.55 4.97 8.72
N SER A 57 15.74 5.18 9.27
CA SER A 57 16.28 6.47 9.64
C SER A 57 17.06 7.03 8.47
N PHE A 58 16.73 8.22 8.02
CA PHE A 58 17.46 8.86 6.95
C PHE A 58 17.81 10.31 7.29
N PHE A 59 19.09 10.66 7.09
CA PHE A 59 19.58 12.02 7.14
C PHE A 59 20.49 12.28 5.95
N PHE A 60 20.26 13.34 5.20
CA PHE A 60 21.15 13.78 4.14
C PHE A 60 22.58 14.11 4.62
N THR A 61 22.74 14.45 5.89
CA THR A 61 24.02 14.90 6.46
C THR A 61 24.71 13.88 7.37
N THR A 62 23.98 12.96 7.97
CA THR A 62 24.50 11.91 8.85
C THR A 62 23.85 10.60 8.48
N HIS A 63 24.51 9.83 7.63
CA HIS A 63 24.01 8.54 7.16
C HIS A 63 24.05 7.54 8.29
N THR A 64 22.91 6.97 8.64
CA THR A 64 22.80 5.91 9.62
C THR A 64 22.14 4.70 9.00
N ASP A 65 22.67 3.52 9.28
CA ASP A 65 22.09 2.23 8.91
C ASP A 65 21.04 1.75 9.92
N SER A 66 20.59 2.67 10.81
CA SER A 66 19.70 2.36 11.91
C SER A 66 18.25 2.27 11.47
N TRP A 67 17.57 1.27 11.96
CA TRP A 67 16.15 1.05 11.76
C TRP A 67 15.42 1.01 13.10
N TYR A 68 14.16 1.41 13.08
CA TYR A 68 13.32 1.43 14.27
C TYR A 68 11.98 0.78 14.00
N ARG A 69 11.30 0.40 15.08
CA ARG A 69 9.93 -0.11 15.03
C ARG A 69 9.05 0.71 15.94
N LEU A 70 7.91 1.19 15.41
CA LEU A 70 6.81 1.70 16.23
C LEU A 70 5.89 0.52 16.59
N VAL A 71 5.76 0.27 17.89
CA VAL A 71 4.86 -0.74 18.43
C VAL A 71 3.66 -0.03 19.04
N PRO A 72 2.40 -0.38 18.65
CA PRO A 72 1.22 0.24 19.26
C PRO A 72 1.15 -0.05 20.75
N ASP A 73 0.43 0.78 21.50
CA ASP A 73 0.21 0.55 22.92
C ASP A 73 -0.70 -0.67 23.18
N ASN A 74 -0.92 -1.01 24.44
CA ASN A 74 -1.76 -2.14 24.83
C ASN A 74 -3.27 -1.93 24.59
N LYS A 75 -3.69 -0.86 23.94
CA LYS A 75 -5.03 -0.64 23.41
C LYS A 75 -5.05 -0.65 21.88
N GLY A 76 -3.90 -0.90 21.25
CA GLY A 76 -3.73 -0.92 19.79
C GLY A 76 -3.57 0.47 19.18
N SER A 77 -3.28 1.51 19.98
CA SER A 77 -3.07 2.87 19.49
C SER A 77 -1.64 3.07 19.00
N TYR A 78 -1.49 3.50 17.75
CA TYR A 78 -0.20 3.91 17.19
C TYR A 78 0.19 5.32 17.60
N VAL A 79 -0.79 6.20 17.85
CA VAL A 79 -0.55 7.55 18.36
C VAL A 79 0.19 7.51 19.70
N ASN A 80 -0.15 6.53 20.54
CA ASN A 80 0.47 6.32 21.86
C ASN A 80 1.51 5.20 21.85
N GLY A 81 1.96 4.79 20.66
CA GLY A 81 2.94 3.73 20.48
C GLY A 81 4.32 4.09 21.03
N SER A 82 5.19 3.11 21.11
CA SER A 82 6.57 3.24 21.57
C SER A 82 7.56 2.82 20.48
N TRP A 83 8.70 3.53 20.43
CA TRP A 83 9.78 3.27 19.50
C TRP A 83 10.79 2.27 20.08
N HIS A 84 11.20 1.32 19.27
CA HIS A 84 12.19 0.29 19.59
C HIS A 84 13.21 0.20 18.48
N ALA A 85 14.48 -0.05 18.81
CA ALA A 85 15.51 -0.29 17.80
C ALA A 85 15.21 -1.58 17.03
N ALA A 86 15.37 -1.53 15.72
CA ALA A 86 15.22 -2.68 14.81
C ALA A 86 16.57 -3.16 14.24
N GLY A 87 17.66 -2.90 14.98
CA GLY A 87 19.01 -3.18 14.53
C GLY A 87 19.47 -2.26 13.40
N SER A 88 20.62 -2.58 12.83
CA SER A 88 21.18 -1.87 11.69
C SER A 88 21.20 -2.75 10.47
N ALA A 89 20.95 -2.17 9.30
CA ALA A 89 21.18 -2.82 8.03
C ALA A 89 22.69 -3.22 7.91
N PRO A 90 23.05 -4.14 7.00
CA PRO A 90 24.44 -4.50 6.82
C PRO A 90 25.32 -3.28 6.55
N ALA A 91 26.50 -3.23 7.19
CA ALA A 91 27.40 -2.09 7.07
C ALA A 91 27.66 -1.68 5.62
N GLY A 92 27.53 -0.37 5.35
CA GLY A 92 27.66 0.21 4.03
C GLY A 92 26.36 0.24 3.22
N TYR A 93 25.22 -0.22 3.77
CA TYR A 93 23.93 -0.17 3.10
C TYR A 93 22.94 0.69 3.90
N ASN A 94 22.77 1.92 3.45
CA ASN A 94 21.82 2.89 3.97
C ASN A 94 21.09 3.54 2.79
N PRO A 95 20.10 2.84 2.22
CA PRO A 95 19.45 3.26 1.00
C PRO A 95 18.36 4.33 1.23
N LEU A 96 18.09 5.10 0.18
CA LEU A 96 16.90 5.91 0.00
C LEU A 96 16.32 5.60 -1.38
N TYR A 97 14.98 5.62 -1.50
CA TYR A 97 14.25 5.20 -2.70
C TYR A 97 14.70 3.83 -3.16
N PHE A 98 14.08 2.80 -2.60
CA PHE A 98 14.51 1.40 -2.76
C PHE A 98 13.31 0.47 -2.79
N GLY A 99 13.44 -0.61 -3.52
CA GLY A 99 12.44 -1.67 -3.53
C GLY A 99 12.29 -2.36 -2.18
N SER A 100 11.08 -2.53 -1.70
CA SER A 100 10.80 -3.16 -0.41
C SER A 100 9.56 -4.05 -0.43
N ALA A 101 9.58 -5.12 0.36
CA ALA A 101 8.44 -6.03 0.46
C ALA A 101 8.44 -6.84 1.77
N VAL A 102 7.24 -7.17 2.26
CA VAL A 102 7.03 -8.10 3.37
C VAL A 102 6.73 -9.49 2.80
N LEU A 103 7.60 -10.45 3.06
CA LEU A 103 7.48 -11.83 2.56
C LEU A 103 6.42 -12.64 3.34
N PRO A 104 5.89 -13.73 2.79
CA PRO A 104 4.92 -14.60 3.48
C PRO A 104 5.40 -15.16 4.81
N GLY A 105 6.73 -15.27 5.03
CA GLY A 105 7.34 -15.66 6.31
C GLY A 105 7.35 -14.54 7.34
N GLY A 106 6.93 -13.33 6.99
CA GLY A 106 6.96 -12.13 7.83
C GLY A 106 8.32 -11.45 7.90
N ASN A 107 9.32 -11.87 7.11
CA ASN A 107 10.57 -11.14 6.94
C ASN A 107 10.38 -10.00 5.95
N VAL A 108 11.21 -8.96 6.04
CA VAL A 108 11.21 -7.83 5.11
C VAL A 108 12.45 -7.88 4.24
N VAL A 109 12.27 -7.73 2.94
CA VAL A 109 13.38 -7.54 1.98
C VAL A 109 13.41 -6.10 1.55
N ILE A 110 14.60 -5.51 1.51
CA ILE A 110 14.90 -4.23 0.88
C ILE A 110 16.02 -4.42 -0.14
N MET A 111 15.89 -3.81 -1.32
CA MET A 111 16.82 -4.00 -2.45
C MET A 111 17.07 -2.68 -3.15
N GLY A 112 18.31 -2.45 -3.59
CA GLY A 112 18.65 -1.29 -4.39
C GLY A 112 18.71 0.02 -3.60
N GLY A 113 18.27 1.06 -4.23
CA GLY A 113 18.25 2.45 -3.79
C GLY A 113 18.87 3.36 -4.84
N GLU A 114 18.19 4.46 -5.12
CA GLU A 114 18.70 5.56 -5.95
C GLU A 114 19.91 6.23 -5.26
N TYR A 115 19.83 6.33 -3.93
CA TYR A 115 20.91 6.82 -3.08
C TYR A 115 21.38 5.73 -2.13
N ASN A 116 22.67 5.71 -1.84
CA ASN A 116 23.23 4.92 -0.76
C ASN A 116 24.25 5.76 0.03
N ASN A 117 24.10 5.81 1.35
CA ASN A 117 24.89 6.69 2.23
C ASN A 117 24.88 8.17 1.76
N GLY A 118 23.72 8.65 1.26
CA GLY A 118 23.50 10.00 0.77
C GLY A 118 24.21 10.35 -0.54
N SER A 119 24.82 9.40 -1.20
CA SER A 119 25.40 9.58 -2.52
C SER A 119 24.47 9.01 -3.60
N PRO A 120 24.21 9.71 -4.69
CA PRO A 120 23.43 9.18 -5.81
C PRO A 120 24.19 8.01 -6.45
N VAL A 121 23.59 6.82 -6.36
CA VAL A 121 24.15 5.60 -6.91
C VAL A 121 23.06 4.53 -6.97
N TRP A 122 22.76 4.02 -8.13
CA TRP A 122 21.84 2.90 -8.32
C TRP A 122 22.47 1.60 -7.82
N THR A 123 22.43 1.43 -6.48
CA THR A 123 23.15 0.32 -5.84
C THR A 123 22.53 -1.04 -6.14
N THR A 124 23.36 -2.09 -6.09
CA THR A 124 22.92 -3.49 -6.15
C THR A 124 22.81 -4.14 -4.77
N LEU A 125 22.99 -3.38 -3.69
CA LEU A 125 22.94 -3.90 -2.34
C LEU A 125 21.50 -4.30 -1.96
N GLY A 126 21.41 -5.24 -1.02
CA GLY A 126 20.13 -5.66 -0.48
C GLY A 126 20.26 -6.28 0.91
N ALA A 127 19.18 -6.25 1.65
CA ALA A 127 19.12 -6.79 3.01
C ALA A 127 17.76 -7.41 3.32
N MET A 128 17.74 -8.35 4.24
CA MET A 128 16.54 -8.96 4.80
C MET A 128 16.51 -8.74 6.31
N TYR A 129 15.44 -8.12 6.80
CA TYR A 129 15.13 -8.00 8.22
C TYR A 129 14.32 -9.19 8.71
N HIS A 130 14.73 -9.74 9.85
CA HIS A 130 14.08 -10.86 10.53
C HIS A 130 13.41 -10.37 11.83
N PRO A 131 12.10 -10.06 11.83
CA PRO A 131 11.42 -9.49 13.00
C PRO A 131 11.48 -10.37 14.26
N LYS A 132 11.54 -11.71 14.12
CA LYS A 132 11.64 -12.65 15.25
C LYS A 132 12.95 -12.53 16.03
N THR A 133 14.05 -12.24 15.34
CA THR A 133 15.40 -12.19 15.92
C THR A 133 15.93 -10.76 16.04
N ASN A 134 15.21 -9.79 15.46
CA ASN A 134 15.63 -8.39 15.35
C ASN A 134 17.01 -8.24 14.66
N GLN A 135 17.25 -9.04 13.62
CA GLN A 135 18.54 -9.10 12.92
C GLN A 135 18.36 -8.82 11.43
N TRP A 136 19.42 -8.30 10.81
CA TRP A 136 19.53 -8.11 9.38
C TRP A 136 20.53 -9.09 8.77
N THR A 137 20.25 -9.56 7.56
CA THR A 137 21.17 -10.37 6.75
C THR A 137 21.24 -9.80 5.34
N LYS A 138 22.38 -10.00 4.66
CA LYS A 138 22.54 -9.56 3.26
C LYS A 138 21.66 -10.38 2.33
N VAL A 139 21.09 -9.73 1.32
CA VAL A 139 20.45 -10.37 0.17
C VAL A 139 21.35 -10.11 -1.03
N PRO A 140 21.82 -11.15 -1.75
CA PRO A 140 22.62 -10.96 -2.96
C PRO A 140 21.76 -10.35 -4.07
N ALA A 141 22.36 -9.56 -4.95
CA ALA A 141 21.73 -9.12 -6.19
C ALA A 141 21.47 -10.29 -7.14
N PRO A 142 20.52 -10.16 -8.09
CA PRO A 142 20.45 -11.05 -9.23
C PRO A 142 21.78 -11.12 -10.00
N ALA A 143 22.10 -12.31 -10.53
CA ALA A 143 23.38 -12.52 -11.20
C ALA A 143 23.54 -11.58 -12.42
N ASN A 144 24.72 -11.00 -12.55
CA ASN A 144 25.12 -10.07 -13.62
C ASN A 144 24.44 -8.71 -13.61
N TRP A 145 23.57 -8.40 -12.65
CA TRP A 145 23.04 -7.07 -12.50
C TRP A 145 24.11 -6.12 -11.96
N THR A 146 24.25 -4.96 -12.58
CA THR A 146 25.16 -3.89 -12.16
C THR A 146 24.44 -2.75 -11.47
N THR A 147 23.13 -2.71 -11.59
CA THR A 147 22.22 -1.77 -10.96
C THR A 147 21.01 -2.52 -10.42
N ILE A 148 20.35 -1.99 -9.40
CA ILE A 148 18.97 -2.26 -9.00
C ILE A 148 18.26 -0.92 -8.92
N GLY A 149 18.84 0.05 -8.21
CA GLY A 149 18.35 1.43 -8.10
C GLY A 149 17.06 1.55 -7.31
N ASP A 150 16.28 2.54 -7.63
CA ASP A 150 14.92 2.80 -7.21
C ASP A 150 13.97 1.86 -7.94
N ALA A 151 13.90 0.65 -7.50
CA ALA A 151 13.28 -0.43 -8.24
C ALA A 151 11.96 -0.88 -7.62
N GLN A 152 11.03 -1.18 -8.50
CA GLN A 152 9.73 -1.73 -8.12
C GLN A 152 9.87 -3.13 -7.54
N THR A 153 8.98 -3.44 -6.62
CA THR A 153 8.81 -4.78 -6.08
C THR A 153 7.34 -5.15 -6.01
N VAL A 154 7.04 -6.43 -6.16
CA VAL A 154 5.72 -6.97 -5.89
C VAL A 154 5.81 -8.39 -5.34
N ILE A 155 4.97 -8.71 -4.36
CA ILE A 155 4.80 -10.10 -3.92
C ILE A 155 3.70 -10.73 -4.77
N LEU A 156 4.06 -11.70 -5.58
CA LEU A 156 3.14 -12.45 -6.43
C LEU A 156 2.18 -13.33 -5.60
N PRO A 157 1.04 -13.77 -6.13
CA PRO A 157 0.08 -14.59 -5.38
C PRO A 157 0.66 -15.87 -4.78
N ASN A 158 1.71 -16.42 -5.38
CA ASN A 158 2.43 -17.60 -4.87
C ASN A 158 3.43 -17.28 -3.75
N GLY A 159 3.48 -16.02 -3.29
CA GLY A 159 4.34 -15.55 -2.20
C GLY A 159 5.79 -15.25 -2.58
N LYS A 160 6.14 -15.31 -3.86
CA LYS A 160 7.49 -14.95 -4.33
C LYS A 160 7.60 -13.45 -4.57
N LEU A 161 8.73 -12.88 -4.18
CA LEU A 161 9.09 -11.50 -4.51
C LEU A 161 9.57 -11.42 -5.96
N MET A 162 8.99 -10.53 -6.74
CA MET A 162 9.49 -10.06 -8.01
C MET A 162 10.12 -8.69 -7.83
N LEU A 163 11.32 -8.49 -8.36
CA LEU A 163 12.12 -7.27 -8.29
C LEU A 163 12.45 -6.80 -9.70
N ALA A 164 12.35 -5.51 -9.95
CA ALA A 164 12.85 -4.84 -11.15
C ALA A 164 14.33 -4.46 -11.04
N ASN A 165 14.93 -4.17 -12.18
CA ASN A 165 16.12 -3.36 -12.31
C ASN A 165 15.71 -2.03 -12.94
N CYS A 166 15.79 -0.91 -12.21
CA CYS A 166 15.32 0.40 -12.68
C CYS A 166 15.73 0.71 -14.12
N CYS A 167 16.98 0.50 -14.38
CA CYS A 167 17.74 1.03 -15.51
C CYS A 167 17.76 0.06 -16.71
N THR A 168 17.00 -1.02 -16.66
CA THR A 168 16.85 -2.02 -17.73
C THR A 168 15.43 -2.58 -17.73
N SER A 169 15.07 -3.38 -18.73
CA SER A 169 13.81 -4.13 -18.76
C SER A 169 13.87 -5.45 -17.96
N GLU A 170 14.95 -5.69 -17.21
CA GLU A 170 15.15 -6.95 -16.49
C GLU A 170 14.33 -6.99 -15.19
N SER A 171 13.81 -8.16 -14.89
CA SER A 171 13.22 -8.48 -13.60
C SER A 171 13.59 -9.89 -13.15
N ALA A 172 13.53 -10.14 -11.83
CA ALA A 172 13.91 -11.42 -11.25
C ALA A 172 13.01 -11.82 -10.09
N ILE A 173 12.87 -13.13 -9.88
CA ILE A 173 12.13 -13.74 -8.77
C ILE A 173 13.08 -14.19 -7.69
N LEU A 174 12.85 -13.76 -6.45
CA LEU A 174 13.59 -14.25 -5.27
C LEU A 174 13.06 -15.61 -4.82
N HIS A 175 13.97 -16.55 -4.64
CA HIS A 175 13.73 -17.83 -3.99
C HIS A 175 14.33 -17.82 -2.58
N VAL A 176 13.48 -17.94 -1.59
CA VAL A 176 13.87 -18.00 -0.18
C VAL A 176 13.96 -19.46 0.25
N GLY A 177 15.17 -19.95 0.45
CA GLY A 177 15.47 -21.29 0.92
C GLY A 177 16.61 -21.27 1.94
N THR A 178 17.40 -22.32 2.01
CA THR A 178 18.65 -22.36 2.82
C THR A 178 19.66 -21.34 2.30
N THR A 179 19.61 -21.04 1.00
CA THR A 179 20.31 -19.95 0.32
C THR A 179 19.29 -19.11 -0.43
N LEU A 180 19.56 -17.79 -0.53
CA LEU A 180 18.78 -16.88 -1.35
C LEU A 180 19.32 -16.95 -2.78
N THR A 181 18.42 -17.17 -3.74
CA THR A 181 18.76 -17.21 -5.17
C THR A 181 17.73 -16.46 -6.00
N TRP A 182 18.14 -15.97 -7.16
CA TRP A 182 17.28 -15.26 -8.09
C TRP A 182 17.14 -16.05 -9.40
N THR A 183 15.96 -15.98 -9.99
CA THR A 183 15.69 -16.50 -11.34
C THR A 183 15.17 -15.37 -12.20
N PRO A 184 15.75 -15.09 -13.38
CA PRO A 184 15.23 -14.11 -14.32
C PRO A 184 13.77 -14.39 -14.70
N THR A 185 13.00 -13.33 -14.90
CA THR A 185 11.61 -13.39 -15.35
C THR A 185 11.28 -12.15 -16.19
N GLY A 186 10.04 -11.99 -16.64
CA GLY A 186 9.58 -10.76 -17.25
C GLY A 186 10.10 -10.54 -18.68
N THR A 187 10.27 -11.60 -19.46
CA THR A 187 10.58 -11.41 -20.88
C THR A 187 9.44 -10.74 -21.60
N GLY A 188 9.75 -9.90 -22.59
CA GLY A 188 8.77 -9.17 -23.40
C GLY A 188 8.39 -7.78 -22.87
N LYS A 189 9.06 -7.29 -21.82
CA LYS A 189 8.94 -5.88 -21.39
C LYS A 189 9.40 -4.96 -22.53
N ALA A 190 8.61 -3.92 -22.83
CA ALA A 190 8.83 -3.07 -24.01
C ALA A 190 9.86 -1.96 -23.72
N ASP A 191 9.94 -1.48 -22.49
CA ASP A 191 10.85 -0.42 -22.08
C ASP A 191 11.67 -0.81 -20.84
N VAL A 192 12.41 0.14 -20.27
CA VAL A 192 13.10 -0.03 -18.99
C VAL A 192 12.11 0.11 -17.84
N ASN A 193 12.49 -0.33 -16.65
CA ASN A 193 11.61 -0.25 -15.48
C ASN A 193 11.77 1.07 -14.71
N ASP A 194 12.37 2.09 -15.31
CA ASP A 194 12.60 3.38 -14.67
C ASP A 194 11.27 4.11 -14.40
N GLU A 195 11.11 4.66 -13.22
CA GLU A 195 9.95 5.44 -12.76
C GLU A 195 8.58 4.74 -12.88
N GLU A 196 8.53 3.42 -12.86
CA GLU A 196 7.28 2.66 -12.98
C GLU A 196 6.81 2.09 -11.63
N GLY A 197 5.52 2.19 -11.33
CA GLY A 197 4.89 1.47 -10.22
C GLY A 197 4.32 0.12 -10.64
N TRP A 198 4.47 -0.91 -9.80
CA TRP A 198 3.90 -2.25 -10.04
C TRP A 198 2.71 -2.55 -9.12
N LEU A 199 1.56 -2.86 -9.72
CA LEU A 199 0.33 -3.14 -9.00
C LEU A 199 -0.14 -4.59 -9.20
N LEU A 200 -0.36 -5.32 -8.10
CA LEU A 200 -0.97 -6.65 -8.13
C LEU A 200 -2.48 -6.56 -8.36
N MET A 201 -2.96 -7.18 -9.44
CA MET A 201 -4.38 -7.22 -9.79
C MET A 201 -5.11 -8.42 -9.17
N PRO A 202 -6.47 -8.40 -9.08
CA PRO A 202 -7.27 -9.51 -8.55
C PRO A 202 -7.08 -10.84 -9.26
N ASN A 203 -6.75 -10.81 -10.56
CA ASN A 203 -6.46 -12.01 -11.35
C ASN A 203 -5.04 -12.58 -11.13
N GLY A 204 -4.24 -11.93 -10.26
CA GLY A 204 -2.88 -12.34 -9.93
C GLY A 204 -1.80 -11.86 -10.90
N ASN A 205 -2.15 -11.15 -11.96
CA ASN A 205 -1.20 -10.49 -12.86
C ASN A 205 -0.75 -9.15 -12.27
N VAL A 206 0.34 -8.58 -12.81
CA VAL A 206 0.86 -7.27 -12.39
C VAL A 206 0.62 -6.26 -13.51
N LEU A 207 0.11 -5.10 -13.16
CA LEU A 207 -0.09 -3.95 -14.03
C LEU A 207 1.04 -2.94 -13.81
N THR A 208 1.58 -2.37 -14.88
CA THR A 208 2.44 -1.18 -14.85
C THR A 208 2.01 -0.18 -15.92
N VAL A 209 2.31 1.09 -15.70
CA VAL A 209 2.21 2.15 -16.71
C VAL A 209 3.63 2.49 -17.12
N ASP A 210 3.88 2.47 -18.43
CA ASP A 210 5.21 2.72 -18.98
C ASP A 210 5.60 4.19 -18.76
N ALA A 211 6.71 4.42 -18.10
CA ALA A 211 7.21 5.76 -17.78
C ALA A 211 8.33 6.21 -18.73
N ASP A 212 9.32 5.38 -19.01
CA ASP A 212 10.44 5.70 -19.93
C ASP A 212 10.29 5.01 -21.31
N ASN A 213 9.09 4.97 -21.86
CA ASN A 213 8.85 4.52 -23.22
C ASN A 213 8.94 5.69 -24.21
N GLY A 214 10.13 6.11 -24.56
CA GLY A 214 10.40 7.32 -25.34
C GLY A 214 9.63 7.48 -26.64
N ALA A 215 9.08 6.40 -27.23
CA ALA A 215 8.25 6.44 -28.43
C ALA A 215 6.75 6.58 -28.12
N ASN A 216 6.29 6.09 -26.96
CA ASN A 216 4.89 6.03 -26.57
C ASN A 216 4.73 6.15 -25.03
N PRO A 217 4.86 7.33 -24.46
CA PRO A 217 4.82 7.53 -22.99
C PRO A 217 3.42 7.36 -22.37
N SER A 218 2.40 6.98 -23.15
CA SER A 218 1.03 6.74 -22.69
C SER A 218 0.62 5.29 -22.93
N THR A 219 1.52 4.35 -22.68
CA THR A 219 1.25 2.91 -22.79
C THR A 219 1.32 2.23 -21.42
N TYR A 220 0.88 0.98 -21.37
CA TYR A 220 0.91 0.16 -20.18
C TYR A 220 1.16 -1.29 -20.52
N GLU A 221 1.68 -2.02 -19.56
CA GLU A 221 1.99 -3.44 -19.72
C GLU A 221 1.37 -4.29 -18.61
N ILE A 222 1.20 -5.56 -18.92
CA ILE A 222 0.70 -6.57 -17.98
C ILE A 222 1.67 -7.73 -17.92
N TYR A 223 2.18 -8.00 -16.71
CA TYR A 223 2.93 -9.21 -16.44
C TYR A 223 1.98 -10.37 -16.16
N ASN A 224 2.07 -11.43 -16.97
CA ASN A 224 1.37 -12.67 -16.74
C ASN A 224 2.17 -13.54 -15.77
N THR A 225 1.71 -13.65 -14.54
CA THR A 225 2.40 -14.38 -13.46
C THR A 225 2.58 -15.87 -13.76
N ALA A 226 1.66 -16.48 -14.50
CA ALA A 226 1.76 -17.90 -14.86
C ALA A 226 2.76 -18.16 -15.99
N ALA A 227 2.87 -17.25 -16.95
CA ALA A 227 3.78 -17.34 -18.08
C ALA A 227 5.18 -16.78 -17.76
N GLY A 228 5.29 -15.85 -16.81
CA GLY A 228 6.52 -15.13 -16.50
C GLY A 228 6.92 -14.10 -17.56
N THR A 229 5.93 -13.52 -18.26
CA THR A 229 6.17 -12.62 -19.40
C THR A 229 5.34 -11.34 -19.30
N TRP A 230 5.91 -10.25 -19.81
CA TRP A 230 5.19 -9.01 -20.05
C TRP A 230 4.51 -9.03 -21.42
N SER A 231 3.46 -8.28 -21.55
CA SER A 231 2.80 -8.00 -22.82
C SER A 231 2.21 -6.59 -22.80
N SER A 232 2.26 -5.91 -23.94
CA SER A 232 1.60 -4.61 -24.07
C SER A 232 0.10 -4.73 -23.81
N GLY A 233 -0.42 -3.82 -23.00
CA GLY A 233 -1.86 -3.67 -22.78
C GLY A 233 -2.51 -2.66 -23.71
N GLY A 234 -1.72 -1.87 -24.45
CA GLY A 234 -2.19 -0.80 -25.33
C GLY A 234 -1.90 0.60 -24.77
N SER A 235 -2.77 1.56 -25.09
CA SER A 235 -2.58 2.97 -24.73
C SER A 235 -3.54 3.42 -23.64
N LEU A 236 -3.07 4.37 -22.81
CA LEU A 236 -3.89 5.11 -21.85
C LEU A 236 -4.64 6.24 -22.54
N PRO A 237 -5.77 6.70 -21.97
CA PRO A 237 -6.54 7.83 -22.51
C PRO A 237 -5.87 9.20 -22.26
N VAL A 238 -4.90 9.28 -21.33
CA VAL A 238 -4.18 10.50 -20.94
C VAL A 238 -2.73 10.17 -20.65
N LEU A 239 -1.85 11.19 -20.72
CA LEU A 239 -0.46 11.09 -20.32
C LEU A 239 -0.38 11.21 -18.78
N LEU A 240 0.17 10.20 -18.11
CA LEU A 240 0.40 10.19 -16.67
C LEU A 240 1.83 10.57 -16.31
N GLN A 241 2.80 10.16 -17.10
CA GLN A 241 4.21 10.47 -16.92
C GLN A 241 4.49 11.98 -17.15
N ASP A 242 5.29 12.59 -16.27
CA ASP A 242 5.84 13.94 -16.54
C ASP A 242 6.91 13.88 -17.64
N PRO A 243 6.77 14.65 -18.73
CA PRO A 243 7.70 14.55 -19.87
C PRO A 243 9.13 15.00 -19.57
N SER A 244 9.36 15.70 -18.46
CA SER A 244 10.66 16.27 -18.13
C SER A 244 11.45 15.43 -17.14
N SER A 245 10.78 14.86 -16.16
CA SER A 245 11.39 14.06 -15.09
C SER A 245 11.20 12.56 -15.26
N LEU A 246 10.28 12.14 -16.12
CA LEU A 246 9.75 10.78 -16.31
C LEU A 246 8.86 10.28 -15.16
N GLU A 247 8.75 11.02 -14.08
CA GLU A 247 7.99 10.65 -12.90
C GLU A 247 6.53 10.33 -13.18
N ILE A 248 6.01 9.39 -12.41
CA ILE A 248 4.60 8.97 -12.39
C ILE A 248 4.07 8.98 -10.95
N GLY A 249 2.77 8.96 -10.80
CA GLY A 249 2.13 8.80 -9.49
C GLY A 249 1.77 7.35 -9.18
N PRO A 250 1.32 7.08 -7.94
CA PRO A 250 0.98 5.74 -7.48
C PRO A 250 -0.27 5.18 -8.18
N MET A 251 -0.30 3.85 -8.29
CA MET A 251 -1.49 3.10 -8.65
C MET A 251 -2.08 2.39 -7.44
N LEU A 252 -3.40 2.50 -7.23
CA LEU A 252 -4.10 1.81 -6.15
C LEU A 252 -5.33 1.07 -6.63
N LEU A 253 -5.40 -0.22 -6.31
CA LEU A 253 -6.59 -1.04 -6.50
C LEU A 253 -7.62 -0.68 -5.43
N ARG A 254 -8.85 -0.37 -5.85
CA ARG A 254 -10.00 -0.10 -5.00
C ARG A 254 -10.87 -1.35 -4.81
N PRO A 255 -11.68 -1.41 -3.74
CA PRO A 255 -12.55 -2.56 -3.48
C PRO A 255 -13.61 -2.84 -4.54
N ASP A 256 -13.93 -1.87 -5.39
CA ASP A 256 -14.85 -2.01 -6.52
C ASP A 256 -14.21 -2.66 -7.76
N GLY A 257 -12.91 -2.99 -7.69
CA GLY A 257 -12.14 -3.59 -8.79
C GLY A 257 -11.60 -2.58 -9.78
N THR A 258 -11.70 -1.28 -9.51
CA THR A 258 -11.03 -0.23 -10.28
C THR A 258 -9.63 0.06 -9.72
N VAL A 259 -8.70 0.46 -10.61
CA VAL A 259 -7.38 0.98 -10.23
C VAL A 259 -7.36 2.47 -10.53
N PHE A 260 -7.13 3.29 -9.51
CA PHE A 260 -6.80 4.69 -9.71
C PHE A 260 -5.31 4.81 -9.98
N ALA A 261 -4.95 5.38 -11.12
CA ALA A 261 -3.59 5.69 -11.51
C ALA A 261 -3.40 7.20 -11.53
N ALA A 262 -2.56 7.71 -10.65
CA ALA A 262 -2.23 9.12 -10.58
C ALA A 262 -1.11 9.48 -11.55
N GLY A 263 -1.08 10.73 -12.00
CA GLY A 263 0.01 11.22 -12.86
C GLY A 263 1.05 12.04 -12.11
N GLY A 264 2.29 12.00 -12.60
CA GLY A 264 3.27 13.06 -12.44
C GLY A 264 2.89 14.31 -13.22
N THR A 265 1.73 14.29 -13.88
CA THR A 265 1.02 15.40 -14.49
C THR A 265 -0.26 15.69 -13.71
N THR A 266 -1.03 16.71 -14.10
CA THR A 266 -2.36 16.96 -13.52
C THR A 266 -3.39 15.90 -13.89
N SER A 267 -3.10 15.03 -14.84
CA SER A 267 -4.02 14.02 -15.37
C SER A 267 -3.99 12.74 -14.53
N ASN A 268 -5.14 12.08 -14.45
CA ASN A 268 -5.30 10.79 -13.78
C ASN A 268 -6.14 9.85 -14.64
N ALA A 269 -6.01 8.54 -14.44
CA ALA A 269 -6.76 7.54 -15.16
C ALA A 269 -7.32 6.45 -14.23
N ILE A 270 -8.33 5.72 -14.71
CA ILE A 270 -8.92 4.59 -14.02
C ILE A 270 -8.84 3.36 -14.92
N TYR A 271 -8.21 2.29 -14.43
CA TYR A 271 -8.25 0.99 -15.07
C TYR A 271 -9.35 0.13 -14.46
N HIS A 272 -10.18 -0.46 -15.32
CA HIS A 272 -11.25 -1.36 -14.93
C HIS A 272 -10.77 -2.81 -15.08
N THR A 273 -10.41 -3.46 -13.98
CA THR A 273 -9.80 -4.81 -14.01
C THR A 273 -10.72 -5.88 -14.59
N SER A 274 -12.04 -5.68 -14.54
CA SER A 274 -13.03 -6.61 -15.09
C SER A 274 -13.14 -6.59 -16.60
N THR A 275 -12.83 -5.45 -17.23
CA THR A 275 -12.94 -5.26 -18.70
C THR A 275 -11.59 -5.11 -19.38
N GLY A 276 -10.53 -4.80 -18.62
CA GLY A 276 -9.21 -4.50 -19.16
C GLY A 276 -9.14 -3.15 -19.89
N THR A 277 -9.98 -2.18 -19.54
CA THR A 277 -10.08 -0.89 -20.22
C THR A 277 -9.78 0.27 -19.32
N TRP A 278 -9.28 1.36 -19.89
CA TRP A 278 -9.01 2.61 -19.20
C TRP A 278 -10.07 3.66 -19.49
N THR A 279 -10.32 4.51 -18.49
CA THR A 279 -11.08 5.76 -18.62
C THR A 279 -10.30 6.89 -17.96
N THR A 280 -10.57 8.14 -18.37
CA THR A 280 -9.99 9.32 -17.70
C THR A 280 -10.62 9.49 -16.31
N ALA A 281 -9.81 9.90 -15.34
CA ALA A 281 -10.28 10.41 -14.05
C ALA A 281 -10.25 11.95 -14.03
N PRO A 282 -10.92 12.60 -13.07
CA PRO A 282 -10.77 14.05 -12.88
C PRO A 282 -9.31 14.46 -12.68
N GLN A 283 -8.97 15.65 -13.20
CA GLN A 283 -7.66 16.25 -13.00
C GLN A 283 -7.56 16.89 -11.62
N PHE A 284 -6.35 16.93 -11.08
CA PHE A 284 -6.06 17.80 -9.94
C PHE A 284 -6.16 19.26 -10.36
N GLY A 285 -6.82 20.10 -9.56
CA GLY A 285 -6.88 21.53 -9.78
C GLY A 285 -5.55 22.23 -9.45
N SER A 286 -5.37 23.44 -9.95
CA SER A 286 -4.26 24.34 -9.57
C SER A 286 -2.85 23.82 -9.87
N GLY A 287 -2.69 23.03 -10.94
CA GLY A 287 -1.39 22.50 -11.34
C GLY A 287 -0.80 21.48 -10.34
N LEU A 288 -1.64 20.81 -9.55
CA LEU A 288 -1.20 19.76 -8.65
C LEU A 288 -0.99 18.45 -9.41
N ASP A 289 -0.01 17.68 -9.00
CA ASP A 289 0.32 16.34 -9.48
C ASP A 289 0.72 15.42 -8.33
N MET A 290 1.01 14.16 -8.64
CA MET A 290 1.44 13.16 -7.69
C MET A 290 2.75 12.48 -8.12
N ALA A 291 3.65 13.20 -8.79
CA ALA A 291 4.97 12.67 -9.09
C ALA A 291 5.63 12.15 -7.80
N ASP A 292 6.01 10.88 -7.78
CA ASP A 292 6.58 10.16 -6.63
C ASP A 292 5.82 10.36 -5.31
N ALA A 293 4.54 10.48 -5.37
CA ALA A 293 3.76 10.72 -4.17
C ALA A 293 3.23 9.44 -3.54
N PRO A 294 3.03 9.41 -2.22
CA PRO A 294 2.34 8.29 -1.58
C PRO A 294 0.82 8.42 -1.69
N ALA A 295 0.17 7.27 -1.72
CA ALA A 295 -1.27 7.17 -1.56
C ALA A 295 -1.66 5.91 -0.76
N ALA A 296 -2.84 5.93 -0.14
CA ALA A 296 -3.33 4.82 0.66
C ALA A 296 -4.84 4.63 0.56
N LEU A 297 -5.27 3.36 0.58
CA LEU A 297 -6.67 2.98 0.61
C LEU A 297 -7.22 3.13 2.03
N LEU A 298 -8.31 3.86 2.16
CA LEU A 298 -9.08 3.99 3.41
C LEU A 298 -10.11 2.86 3.54
N PRO A 299 -10.51 2.49 4.75
CA PRO A 299 -11.56 1.47 4.94
C PRO A 299 -12.89 1.81 4.27
N SER A 300 -13.20 3.10 4.07
CA SER A 300 -14.38 3.55 3.32
C SER A 300 -14.36 3.21 1.83
N GLY A 301 -13.20 2.78 1.27
CA GLY A 301 -12.97 2.63 -0.15
C GLY A 301 -12.46 3.90 -0.85
N ASN A 302 -12.39 5.02 -0.13
CA ASN A 302 -11.73 6.23 -0.61
C ASN A 302 -10.21 6.04 -0.62
N LEU A 303 -9.51 6.87 -1.37
CA LEU A 303 -8.05 6.93 -1.37
C LEU A 303 -7.59 8.23 -0.71
N LEU A 304 -6.65 8.14 0.22
CA LEU A 304 -5.90 9.30 0.73
C LEU A 304 -4.72 9.55 -0.19
N LEU A 305 -4.64 10.76 -0.71
CA LEU A 305 -3.66 11.18 -1.72
C LEU A 305 -2.84 12.35 -1.20
N SER A 306 -1.54 12.38 -1.53
CA SER A 306 -0.61 13.48 -1.28
C SER A 306 -0.19 14.10 -2.61
N THR A 307 -0.28 15.41 -2.77
CA THR A 307 0.00 16.11 -4.04
C THR A 307 0.95 17.28 -3.83
N SER A 308 1.68 17.65 -4.87
CA SER A 308 2.51 18.88 -4.94
C SER A 308 2.04 19.82 -6.06
N PRO A 309 2.36 21.13 -5.98
CA PRO A 309 2.06 22.09 -7.07
C PRO A 309 3.12 22.02 -8.18
N GLY A 310 3.18 20.93 -8.90
CA GLY A 310 4.23 20.58 -9.86
C GLY A 310 5.29 19.66 -9.25
N VAL A 311 5.97 18.90 -10.13
CA VAL A 311 6.98 17.90 -9.78
C VAL A 311 8.05 18.51 -8.86
N PHE A 312 8.29 17.87 -7.73
CA PHE A 312 9.29 18.25 -6.71
C PHE A 312 9.10 19.61 -6.02
N ASN A 313 7.99 20.32 -6.26
CA ASN A 313 7.74 21.63 -5.65
C ASN A 313 7.14 21.50 -4.24
N ASN A 314 7.54 22.41 -3.36
CA ASN A 314 7.00 22.50 -2.01
C ASN A 314 5.53 22.95 -2.01
N GLY A 315 4.79 22.49 -1.03
CA GLY A 315 3.40 22.88 -0.82
C GLY A 315 2.43 21.71 -0.91
N VAL A 316 2.75 20.63 -0.19
CA VAL A 316 1.93 19.40 -0.14
C VAL A 316 0.49 19.70 0.25
N LYS A 317 -0.44 19.12 -0.50
CA LYS A 317 -1.88 19.11 -0.20
C LYS A 317 -2.39 17.68 -0.17
N PHE A 318 -3.33 17.43 0.73
CA PHE A 318 -3.94 16.12 0.88
C PHE A 318 -5.38 16.13 0.40
N PHE A 319 -5.78 15.03 -0.23
CA PHE A 319 -7.15 14.82 -0.70
C PHE A 319 -7.63 13.42 -0.33
N GLU A 320 -8.94 13.28 -0.11
CA GLU A 320 -9.62 11.99 -0.26
C GLU A 320 -10.28 11.94 -1.65
N TRP A 321 -10.02 10.86 -2.38
CA TRP A 321 -10.69 10.51 -3.63
C TRP A 321 -11.79 9.48 -3.34
N ASP A 322 -13.05 9.82 -3.63
CA ASP A 322 -14.21 8.96 -3.33
C ASP A 322 -14.62 8.04 -4.49
N GLY A 323 -13.90 8.09 -5.61
CA GLY A 323 -14.21 7.41 -6.86
C GLY A 323 -14.82 8.33 -7.91
N THR A 324 -15.20 9.55 -7.55
CA THR A 324 -15.81 10.55 -8.44
C THR A 324 -15.22 11.94 -8.30
N ALA A 325 -14.85 12.35 -7.09
CA ALA A 325 -14.36 13.69 -6.78
C ALA A 325 -13.22 13.68 -5.77
N PHE A 326 -12.36 14.70 -5.84
CA PHE A 326 -11.34 14.99 -4.84
C PHE A 326 -11.90 15.91 -3.76
N HIS A 327 -11.75 15.50 -2.51
CA HIS A 327 -12.16 16.27 -1.34
C HIS A 327 -10.94 16.69 -0.55
N GLY A 328 -10.76 17.99 -0.32
CA GLY A 328 -9.60 18.51 0.43
C GLY A 328 -9.57 18.01 1.88
N VAL A 329 -8.39 17.59 2.32
CA VAL A 329 -8.08 17.20 3.70
C VAL A 329 -7.21 18.27 4.33
N PRO A 330 -7.34 18.56 5.64
CA PRO A 330 -6.45 19.48 6.32
C PRO A 330 -4.98 19.12 6.13
N GLY A 331 -4.15 20.14 5.87
CA GLY A 331 -2.70 19.97 5.76
C GLY A 331 -2.02 19.71 7.09
N LEU A 332 -0.79 19.25 7.05
CA LEU A 332 0.10 19.12 8.21
C LEU A 332 0.83 20.46 8.48
N PRO A 333 1.39 20.66 9.67
CA PRO A 333 2.04 21.94 10.03
C PRO A 333 3.19 22.35 9.09
N ASP A 334 3.91 21.39 8.53
CA ASP A 334 5.07 21.54 7.65
C ASP A 334 4.75 21.34 6.15
N SER A 335 3.50 21.06 5.79
CA SER A 335 3.11 20.78 4.40
C SER A 335 3.39 21.91 3.39
N THR A 336 3.65 23.12 3.84
CA THR A 336 4.05 24.25 2.98
C THR A 336 5.52 24.23 2.59
N THR A 337 6.36 23.46 3.26
CA THR A 337 7.83 23.40 3.08
C THR A 337 8.33 22.04 2.63
N THR A 338 7.42 21.07 2.46
CA THR A 338 7.71 19.72 1.98
C THR A 338 7.11 19.49 0.58
N THR A 339 7.61 18.50 -0.13
CA THR A 339 7.08 18.05 -1.42
C THR A 339 6.45 16.67 -1.27
N SER A 340 5.60 16.26 -2.23
CA SER A 340 4.91 14.96 -2.17
C SER A 340 5.87 13.77 -2.20
N TYR A 341 6.97 13.84 -2.95
CA TYR A 341 7.96 12.75 -3.04
C TYR A 341 8.68 12.45 -1.72
N GLN A 342 8.72 13.40 -0.78
CA GLN A 342 9.25 13.16 0.57
C GLN A 342 8.26 12.39 1.45
N GLY A 343 7.01 12.27 1.02
CA GLY A 343 5.97 11.58 1.76
C GLY A 343 6.11 10.06 1.72
N ASN A 344 5.65 9.39 2.78
CA ASN A 344 5.42 7.96 2.76
C ASN A 344 4.15 7.62 3.55
N MET A 345 3.36 6.66 3.08
CA MET A 345 2.12 6.21 3.71
C MET A 345 2.13 4.73 3.98
N VAL A 346 1.55 4.32 5.10
CA VAL A 346 1.30 2.90 5.42
C VAL A 346 -0.06 2.72 6.06
N CYS A 347 -0.77 1.65 5.66
CA CYS A 347 -2.07 1.29 6.24
C CYS A 347 -1.88 0.62 7.60
N LEU A 348 -2.56 1.13 8.61
CA LEU A 348 -2.55 0.58 9.96
C LEU A 348 -3.67 -0.44 10.17
N PRO A 349 -3.46 -1.46 11.00
CA PRO A 349 -4.52 -2.41 11.37
C PRO A 349 -5.72 -1.77 12.07
N SER A 350 -5.58 -0.55 12.57
CA SER A 350 -6.66 0.25 13.16
C SER A 350 -7.62 0.84 12.13
N GLY A 351 -7.31 0.73 10.82
CA GLY A 351 -8.03 1.40 9.75
C GLY A 351 -7.63 2.85 9.52
N GLN A 352 -6.56 3.28 10.17
CA GLN A 352 -5.93 4.59 10.01
C GLN A 352 -4.77 4.50 9.01
N ILE A 353 -4.27 5.66 8.55
CA ILE A 353 -3.07 5.75 7.72
C ILE A 353 -1.98 6.48 8.51
N MET A 354 -0.78 5.92 8.54
CA MET A 354 0.39 6.62 9.07
C MET A 354 1.11 7.32 7.92
N PHE A 355 1.59 8.52 8.18
CA PHE A 355 2.31 9.38 7.23
C PHE A 355 3.57 9.95 7.86
N THR A 356 4.62 10.10 7.06
CA THR A 356 5.87 10.81 7.36
C THR A 356 6.36 11.56 6.11
N ASP A 357 7.30 12.48 6.27
CA ASP A 357 7.81 13.38 5.23
C ASP A 357 9.31 13.73 5.41
N PHE A 358 10.13 12.73 5.73
CA PHE A 358 11.55 12.88 6.07
C PHE A 358 11.83 13.75 7.30
N SER A 359 10.82 14.01 8.10
CA SER A 359 10.96 14.75 9.36
C SER A 359 10.85 13.82 10.58
N SER A 360 10.95 14.41 11.77
CA SER A 360 10.57 13.74 13.02
C SER A 360 9.06 13.84 13.29
N GLY A 361 8.28 14.33 12.32
CA GLY A 361 6.84 14.36 12.35
C GLY A 361 6.28 13.06 11.80
N VAL A 362 5.74 12.19 12.65
CA VAL A 362 4.97 11.02 12.24
C VAL A 362 3.53 11.26 12.62
N TYR A 363 2.64 11.17 11.65
CA TYR A 363 1.24 11.51 11.80
C TYR A 363 0.33 10.32 11.49
N VAL A 364 -0.79 10.24 12.17
CA VAL A 364 -1.84 9.22 11.95
C VAL A 364 -3.09 9.93 11.47
N TYR A 365 -3.53 9.59 10.26
CA TYR A 365 -4.79 10.03 9.71
C TYR A 365 -5.91 9.10 10.15
N THR A 366 -6.92 9.66 10.81
CA THR A 366 -8.14 8.93 11.19
C THR A 366 -9.25 9.32 10.22
N PRO A 367 -9.59 8.45 9.25
CA PRO A 367 -10.62 8.74 8.28
C PRO A 367 -12.00 8.79 8.93
N LYS A 368 -12.95 9.46 8.28
CA LYS A 368 -14.38 9.38 8.58
C LYS A 368 -15.05 8.33 7.71
N GLY A 369 -16.27 8.00 8.05
CA GLY A 369 -17.04 6.99 7.33
C GLY A 369 -16.82 5.58 7.85
N THR A 370 -17.48 4.64 7.20
CA THR A 370 -17.46 3.21 7.53
C THR A 370 -17.13 2.40 6.30
N TYR A 371 -16.66 1.17 6.49
CA TYR A 371 -16.44 0.23 5.39
C TYR A 371 -17.75 -0.48 4.98
N ASN A 372 -17.79 -0.95 3.75
CA ASN A 372 -18.84 -1.87 3.31
C ASN A 372 -18.59 -3.25 3.94
N SER A 373 -19.61 -3.83 4.56
CA SER A 373 -19.51 -5.14 5.24
C SER A 373 -19.11 -6.28 4.32
N SER A 374 -19.36 -6.17 3.00
CA SER A 374 -18.92 -7.18 2.02
C SER A 374 -17.40 -7.21 1.81
N TRP A 375 -16.68 -6.20 2.27
CA TRP A 375 -15.21 -6.12 2.19
C TRP A 375 -14.50 -6.77 3.39
N GLN A 376 -15.27 -7.12 4.43
CA GLN A 376 -14.69 -7.74 5.62
C GLN A 376 -14.07 -9.11 5.30
N PRO A 377 -12.88 -9.42 5.84
CA PRO A 377 -12.43 -10.79 5.91
C PRO A 377 -13.39 -11.61 6.80
N THR A 378 -13.51 -12.90 6.53
CA THR A 378 -14.33 -13.80 7.37
C THR A 378 -13.45 -14.91 7.94
N ILE A 379 -13.62 -15.24 9.20
CA ILE A 379 -12.99 -16.40 9.84
C ILE A 379 -13.95 -17.58 9.68
N THR A 380 -13.52 -18.63 8.98
CA THR A 380 -14.28 -19.87 8.80
C THR A 380 -13.78 -20.99 9.70
N SER A 381 -12.52 -20.89 10.18
CA SER A 381 -11.93 -21.88 11.10
C SER A 381 -10.87 -21.23 11.96
N LEU A 382 -11.02 -21.40 13.27
CA LEU A 382 -10.06 -21.01 14.31
C LEU A 382 -10.25 -21.91 15.52
N ALA A 383 -9.18 -22.29 16.21
CA ALA A 383 -9.25 -23.05 17.45
C ALA A 383 -9.95 -22.25 18.56
N ALA A 384 -10.88 -22.86 19.28
CA ALA A 384 -11.59 -22.22 20.39
C ALA A 384 -10.69 -21.99 21.62
N THR A 385 -9.60 -22.74 21.72
CA THR A 385 -8.59 -22.60 22.78
C THR A 385 -7.22 -22.48 22.13
N ILE A 386 -6.44 -21.51 22.59
CA ILE A 386 -5.11 -21.21 22.08
C ILE A 386 -4.17 -21.10 23.27
N THR A 387 -3.08 -21.85 23.27
CA THR A 387 -2.09 -21.78 24.34
C THR A 387 -1.20 -20.56 24.17
N HIS A 388 -0.99 -19.78 25.22
CA HIS A 388 -0.02 -18.67 25.18
C HIS A 388 1.39 -19.22 24.94
N GLY A 389 2.21 -18.50 24.20
CA GLY A 389 3.52 -18.98 23.76
C GLY A 389 3.46 -20.03 22.65
N SER A 390 2.27 -20.42 22.16
CA SER A 390 2.15 -21.38 21.06
C SER A 390 2.51 -20.74 19.72
N LEU A 391 3.13 -21.55 18.86
CA LEU A 391 3.55 -21.15 17.51
C LEU A 391 2.66 -21.86 16.46
N ASN A 392 2.59 -21.29 15.27
CA ASN A 392 1.94 -21.89 14.10
C ASN A 392 0.44 -22.19 14.30
N ASN A 393 -0.26 -21.44 15.14
CA ASN A 393 -1.72 -21.50 15.19
C ASN A 393 -2.29 -21.18 13.81
N VAL A 394 -3.37 -21.84 13.40
CA VAL A 394 -3.93 -21.68 12.06
C VAL A 394 -5.25 -20.93 12.11
N VAL A 395 -5.39 -19.92 11.29
CA VAL A 395 -6.67 -19.29 10.95
C VAL A 395 -6.98 -19.54 9.46
N LYS A 396 -8.24 -19.87 9.16
CA LYS A 396 -8.75 -20.00 7.80
C LYS A 396 -9.94 -19.09 7.59
N GLY A 397 -10.10 -18.59 6.37
CA GLY A 397 -11.22 -17.70 6.05
C GLY A 397 -11.19 -17.19 4.62
N THR A 398 -12.08 -16.28 4.30
CA THR A 398 -12.14 -15.62 2.99
C THR A 398 -11.64 -14.19 3.10
N GLN A 399 -11.09 -13.66 2.04
CA GLN A 399 -10.56 -12.28 1.93
C GLN A 399 -9.53 -11.92 3.04
N LEU A 400 -8.79 -12.89 3.57
CA LEU A 400 -7.84 -12.63 4.68
C LEU A 400 -6.71 -11.69 4.26
N ASN A 401 -6.39 -11.60 2.97
CA ASN A 401 -5.36 -10.72 2.41
C ASN A 401 -5.90 -9.32 2.02
N GLY A 402 -7.21 -9.09 2.19
CA GLY A 402 -7.85 -7.84 1.76
C GLY A 402 -8.11 -7.76 0.27
N LEU A 403 -8.54 -6.59 -0.16
CA LEU A 403 -8.97 -6.31 -1.53
C LEU A 403 -7.92 -5.54 -2.33
N SER A 404 -6.84 -5.07 -1.69
CA SER A 404 -5.81 -4.21 -2.25
C SER A 404 -4.47 -4.43 -1.57
N GLN A 405 -3.39 -3.99 -2.17
CA GLN A 405 -2.08 -3.83 -1.51
C GLN A 405 -2.08 -2.71 -0.46
N CYS A 406 -3.09 -1.87 -0.45
CA CYS A 406 -3.47 -0.85 0.52
C CYS A 406 -2.70 0.48 0.40
N ALA A 407 -1.39 0.48 0.27
CA ALA A 407 -0.60 1.69 0.08
C ALA A 407 0.38 1.50 -1.08
N ALA A 408 0.68 2.58 -1.77
CA ALA A 408 1.63 2.64 -2.87
C ALA A 408 2.34 4.00 -2.87
N TYR A 409 3.47 4.05 -3.50
CA TYR A 409 4.26 5.23 -3.84
C TYR A 409 4.36 5.30 -5.38
N GLY A 410 5.03 6.30 -5.96
CA GLY A 410 5.20 6.40 -7.41
C GLY A 410 5.69 5.10 -8.03
N ASP A 411 6.94 4.77 -7.82
CA ASP A 411 7.60 3.59 -8.39
C ASP A 411 8.13 2.61 -7.35
N ASP A 412 9.13 2.97 -6.58
CA ASP A 412 9.80 2.16 -5.56
C ASP A 412 9.06 2.11 -4.21
N ASN A 413 9.71 2.27 -3.10
CA ASN A 413 9.16 2.43 -1.73
C ASN A 413 7.86 1.66 -1.47
N GLN A 414 7.74 0.42 -1.97
CA GLN A 414 6.50 -0.34 -1.87
C GLN A 414 6.15 -0.65 -0.42
N ALA A 415 4.99 -0.17 0.02
CA ALA A 415 4.47 -0.35 1.39
C ALA A 415 3.26 -1.28 1.44
N ALA A 416 3.21 -2.27 0.54
CA ALA A 416 2.11 -3.22 0.44
C ALA A 416 1.89 -3.99 1.75
N SER A 417 0.63 -4.08 2.18
CA SER A 417 0.22 -4.75 3.42
C SER A 417 -0.95 -5.72 3.20
N ASN A 418 -1.00 -6.36 2.02
CA ASN A 418 -2.01 -7.35 1.64
C ASN A 418 -1.78 -8.72 2.30
N PHE A 419 -1.63 -8.74 3.60
CA PHE A 419 -1.51 -9.94 4.42
C PHE A 419 -2.42 -9.85 5.65
N PRO A 420 -2.92 -11.01 6.17
CA PRO A 420 -3.77 -11.01 7.34
C PRO A 420 -3.00 -10.59 8.60
N LEU A 421 -3.59 -9.73 9.41
CA LEU A 421 -3.14 -9.42 10.75
C LEU A 421 -4.10 -10.04 11.76
N VAL A 422 -3.59 -10.76 12.75
CA VAL A 422 -4.40 -11.38 13.80
C VAL A 422 -4.34 -10.53 15.05
N ARG A 423 -5.46 -9.88 15.39
CA ARG A 423 -5.62 -9.09 16.59
C ARG A 423 -6.36 -9.89 17.67
N ILE A 424 -5.74 -10.01 18.83
CA ILE A 424 -6.30 -10.65 20.04
C ILE A 424 -6.64 -9.53 21.03
N THR A 425 -7.87 -9.54 21.53
CA THR A 425 -8.32 -8.59 22.56
C THR A 425 -8.80 -9.37 23.77
N ASN A 426 -8.16 -9.19 24.92
CA ASN A 426 -8.61 -9.80 26.17
C ASN A 426 -9.92 -9.16 26.63
N ASN A 427 -10.92 -9.96 26.98
CA ASN A 427 -12.26 -9.47 27.33
C ASN A 427 -12.29 -8.74 28.69
N THR A 428 -11.36 -9.03 29.59
CA THR A 428 -11.33 -8.46 30.95
C THR A 428 -10.59 -7.13 30.97
N SER A 429 -9.37 -7.08 30.44
CA SER A 429 -8.51 -5.90 30.47
C SER A 429 -8.79 -4.96 29.28
N GLY A 430 -9.33 -5.51 28.18
CA GLY A 430 -9.41 -4.82 26.90
C GLY A 430 -8.06 -4.59 26.25
N HIS A 431 -7.00 -5.28 26.71
CA HIS A 431 -5.69 -5.19 26.08
C HIS A 431 -5.68 -5.89 24.72
N VAL A 432 -4.97 -5.26 23.80
CA VAL A 432 -4.82 -5.66 22.39
C VAL A 432 -3.40 -6.15 22.14
N VAL A 433 -3.29 -7.29 21.49
CA VAL A 433 -2.03 -7.83 20.97
C VAL A 433 -2.22 -8.20 19.50
N TYR A 434 -1.28 -7.82 18.66
CA TYR A 434 -1.18 -8.35 17.31
C TYR A 434 -0.25 -9.56 17.32
N ALA A 435 -0.82 -10.74 17.07
CA ALA A 435 -0.06 -11.97 16.94
C ALA A 435 0.63 -11.98 15.57
N ARG A 436 1.94 -12.24 15.56
CA ARG A 436 2.72 -12.27 14.32
C ARG A 436 2.16 -13.34 13.37
N THR A 437 1.76 -12.95 12.18
CA THR A 437 1.27 -13.85 11.14
C THR A 437 2.37 -14.23 10.15
N HIS A 438 2.24 -15.41 9.53
CA HIS A 438 3.20 -15.93 8.58
C HIS A 438 2.62 -17.15 7.82
N ASN A 439 3.39 -17.69 6.86
CA ASN A 439 3.02 -18.86 6.07
C ASN A 439 1.61 -18.75 5.44
N PHE A 440 1.40 -17.65 4.73
CA PHE A 440 0.15 -17.38 4.02
C PHE A 440 -0.02 -18.35 2.86
N SER A 441 -1.22 -18.92 2.70
CA SER A 441 -1.51 -19.81 1.57
C SER A 441 -1.56 -19.07 0.22
N THR A 442 -1.66 -17.74 0.24
CA THR A 442 -1.56 -16.84 -0.91
C THR A 442 -1.19 -15.44 -0.47
N MET A 443 -0.61 -14.67 -1.39
CA MET A 443 -0.43 -13.21 -1.27
C MET A 443 -1.29 -12.45 -2.28
N GLY A 444 -2.24 -13.14 -2.93
CA GLY A 444 -3.20 -12.50 -3.84
C GLY A 444 -4.15 -11.56 -3.11
N VAL A 445 -4.62 -10.53 -3.79
CA VAL A 445 -5.65 -9.60 -3.34
C VAL A 445 -7.01 -10.00 -3.88
N ALA A 446 -8.09 -9.53 -3.25
CA ALA A 446 -9.48 -9.73 -3.69
C ALA A 446 -9.81 -11.21 -4.02
N THR A 447 -9.41 -12.13 -3.13
CA THR A 447 -9.56 -13.59 -3.33
C THR A 447 -11.02 -14.07 -3.30
N GLY A 448 -11.97 -13.18 -3.10
CA GLY A 448 -13.41 -13.45 -3.11
C GLY A 448 -13.82 -14.52 -2.09
N SER A 449 -14.57 -15.53 -2.53
CA SER A 449 -15.04 -16.63 -1.68
C SER A 449 -14.01 -17.74 -1.48
N THR A 450 -12.82 -17.65 -2.06
CA THR A 450 -11.77 -18.65 -1.87
C THR A 450 -11.32 -18.68 -0.41
N VAL A 451 -11.36 -19.86 0.20
CA VAL A 451 -10.85 -20.05 1.56
C VAL A 451 -9.34 -20.10 1.52
N VAL A 452 -8.73 -19.16 2.22
CA VAL A 452 -7.26 -19.04 2.39
C VAL A 452 -6.89 -19.22 3.85
N SER A 453 -5.60 -19.37 4.14
CA SER A 453 -5.12 -19.59 5.51
C SER A 453 -3.84 -18.80 5.79
N ALA A 454 -3.64 -18.54 7.09
CA ALA A 454 -2.41 -18.02 7.64
C ALA A 454 -2.07 -18.79 8.93
N GLN A 455 -0.80 -18.83 9.26
CA GLN A 455 -0.35 -19.19 10.60
C GLN A 455 -0.08 -17.93 11.42
N PHE A 456 -0.18 -18.07 12.74
CA PHE A 456 0.17 -16.98 13.66
C PHE A 456 0.77 -17.51 14.95
N ASP A 457 1.66 -16.71 15.54
CA ASP A 457 2.38 -17.00 16.77
C ASP A 457 1.80 -16.16 17.91
N VAL A 458 1.40 -16.80 18.99
CA VAL A 458 0.94 -16.13 20.21
C VAL A 458 2.10 -16.05 21.19
N THR A 459 2.44 -14.84 21.62
CA THR A 459 3.59 -14.64 22.53
C THR A 459 3.29 -15.15 23.94
N ALA A 460 4.33 -15.52 24.68
CA ALA A 460 4.21 -15.91 26.09
C ALA A 460 3.74 -14.76 27.01
N GLY A 461 3.77 -13.52 26.53
CA GLY A 461 3.24 -12.35 27.25
C GLY A 461 1.76 -12.06 26.97
N THR A 462 1.10 -12.85 26.12
CA THR A 462 -0.33 -12.68 25.85
C THR A 462 -1.14 -13.06 27.08
N GLU A 463 -2.06 -12.19 27.48
CA GLU A 463 -2.89 -12.39 28.68
C GLU A 463 -3.79 -13.62 28.55
N LEU A 464 -3.89 -14.36 29.65
CA LEU A 464 -4.78 -15.52 29.76
C LEU A 464 -6.26 -15.11 29.87
N GLY A 465 -7.15 -16.02 29.49
CA GLY A 465 -8.58 -15.88 29.68
C GLY A 465 -9.38 -15.70 28.39
N ALA A 466 -10.67 -15.43 28.56
CA ALA A 466 -11.59 -15.22 27.46
C ALA A 466 -11.17 -14.00 26.63
N SER A 467 -11.05 -14.19 25.33
CA SER A 467 -10.55 -13.19 24.39
C SER A 467 -11.36 -13.21 23.09
N LYS A 468 -11.24 -12.14 22.32
CA LYS A 468 -11.75 -12.03 20.95
C LYS A 468 -10.59 -12.03 19.98
N VAL A 469 -10.69 -12.82 18.94
CA VAL A 469 -9.77 -12.78 17.79
C VAL A 469 -10.49 -12.23 16.58
N VAL A 470 -9.86 -11.28 15.90
CA VAL A 470 -10.26 -10.81 14.57
C VAL A 470 -9.08 -10.92 13.62
N VAL A 471 -9.35 -11.20 12.36
CA VAL A 471 -8.39 -10.96 11.28
C VAL A 471 -8.65 -9.57 10.73
N VAL A 472 -7.59 -8.79 10.57
CA VAL A 472 -7.66 -7.46 9.97
C VAL A 472 -6.96 -7.50 8.62
N ALA A 473 -7.61 -6.97 7.59
CA ALA A 473 -7.06 -6.79 6.26
C ALA A 473 -7.46 -5.43 5.70
N ASN A 474 -6.52 -4.68 5.12
CA ASN A 474 -6.70 -3.28 4.69
C ASN A 474 -7.39 -2.39 5.76
N GLY A 475 -7.04 -2.59 7.03
CA GLY A 475 -7.63 -1.87 8.15
C GLY A 475 -9.07 -2.27 8.52
N ILE A 476 -9.65 -3.26 7.84
CA ILE A 476 -11.02 -3.74 8.05
C ILE A 476 -10.99 -5.04 8.87
N PRO A 477 -11.60 -5.07 10.07
CA PRO A 477 -11.64 -6.27 10.90
C PRO A 477 -12.75 -7.25 10.46
N SER A 478 -12.50 -8.54 10.59
CA SER A 478 -13.55 -9.57 10.53
C SER A 478 -14.55 -9.44 11.69
N ALA A 479 -15.66 -10.15 11.60
CA ALA A 479 -16.45 -10.47 12.80
C ALA A 479 -15.56 -11.19 13.82
N PRO A 480 -15.70 -10.90 15.14
CA PRO A 480 -14.85 -11.51 16.17
C PRO A 480 -15.20 -12.97 16.42
N SER A 481 -14.18 -13.80 16.57
CA SER A 481 -14.28 -15.16 17.08
C SER A 481 -13.91 -15.18 18.57
N THR A 482 -14.73 -15.82 19.41
CA THR A 482 -14.43 -16.00 20.83
C THR A 482 -13.45 -17.15 20.99
N VAL A 483 -12.37 -16.92 21.76
CA VAL A 483 -11.36 -17.93 22.11
C VAL A 483 -11.02 -17.84 23.59
N THR A 484 -10.41 -18.90 24.12
CA THR A 484 -9.77 -18.87 25.43
C THR A 484 -8.27 -18.98 25.26
N ILE A 485 -7.52 -18.02 25.79
CA ILE A 485 -6.06 -18.10 25.90
C ILE A 485 -5.70 -18.78 27.21
N ASN A 486 -4.97 -19.89 27.19
CA ASN A 486 -4.59 -20.73 28.35
C ASN A 486 -3.09 -20.98 28.47
#